data_5f649e939faf87e7db360a23558b2b50
#
_entry.id   5f649e939faf87e7db360a23558b2b50
#
_cell.length_a   1.000
_cell.length_b   1.000
_cell.length_c   1.000
_cell.angle_alpha   90.00
_cell.angle_beta   90.00
_cell.angle_gamma   90.00
#
_symmetry.space_group_name_H-M   'P 1'
#
loop_
_entity.id
_entity.type
_entity.pdbx_description
1 polymer ?
#
loop_
_entity_poly.entity_id
_entity_poly.type
_entity_poly.pdbx_seq_one_letter_code
_entity_poly.pdbx_strand_id
1 'polypeptide(L)'
;ASLRALGELWRRSPVDLPEEAARRGLYDLAAPVKGFDVFLSHTWMSPGRYKVLSLLFQAGWKQAFFVQSLFVVAGIILSLVRWLPLPFTIPPEFAEYSHLICPFFPWCLVLGFVGSFIGLVLTPYLPALCGQHPVCFLDVVSIHQADQELMERGIYGLGGFLRVSKELRVLWSAPYLSRLWCVFELAAYRMANPSGRIVVSPIFVEVGALVTILFTYFVAALFSLVFVLNWQEVGQVMTYVVALVPLLLFLHLMRRNLMSKHRLLSELRLFDLEKAYCRTDFDREFIHRAIIEWYGSKEAFTQYVRGPLREELMRCNRSAFPLPYLLMVSAVPFIASLDSLVSVSLGGMK
;
A
#
# COMPACT_ATOMS: atom_id res chain seq x y z
N ALA A 1 9.87 -10.35 6.14
CA ALA A 1 11.22 -9.81 6.45
C ALA A 1 11.38 -8.39 5.93
N SER A 2 11.12 -8.10 4.64
CA SER A 2 11.38 -6.78 4.01
C SER A 2 10.66 -5.58 4.64
N LEU A 3 9.58 -5.79 5.39
CA LEU A 3 8.82 -4.74 6.07
C LEU A 3 9.14 -4.62 7.57
N ARG A 4 9.98 -5.50 8.13
CA ARG A 4 10.43 -5.38 9.53
C ARG A 4 11.28 -4.13 9.72
N ALA A 5 11.40 -3.69 10.96
CA ALA A 5 12.10 -2.44 11.32
C ALA A 5 11.66 -1.24 10.47
N LEU A 6 10.33 -1.11 10.26
CA LEU A 6 9.71 -0.05 9.44
C LEU A 6 10.33 0.05 8.03
N GLY A 7 10.68 -1.11 7.45
CA GLY A 7 11.19 -1.19 6.09
C GLY A 7 12.62 -0.64 5.91
N GLU A 8 13.49 -0.89 6.85
CA GLU A 8 14.89 -0.44 6.82
C GLU A 8 15.59 -0.78 5.50
N LEU A 9 15.33 -1.96 4.93
CA LEU A 9 15.84 -2.41 3.62
C LEU A 9 15.50 -1.47 2.46
N TRP A 10 14.48 -0.63 2.61
CA TRP A 10 14.02 0.28 1.57
C TRP A 10 14.56 1.70 1.69
N ARG A 11 15.27 2.02 2.78
CA ARG A 11 15.72 3.38 3.08
C ARG A 11 16.89 3.82 2.20
N ARG A 12 17.77 2.90 1.85
CA ARG A 12 18.98 3.18 1.06
C ARG A 12 19.12 2.16 -0.05
N SER A 13 19.62 2.61 -1.19
CA SER A 13 20.07 1.70 -2.24
C SER A 13 21.30 0.92 -1.72
N PRO A 14 21.48 -0.36 -2.08
CA PRO A 14 22.69 -1.11 -1.72
C PRO A 14 23.99 -0.42 -2.09
N VAL A 15 23.95 0.35 -3.17
CA VAL A 15 25.10 1.11 -3.67
C VAL A 15 25.48 2.26 -2.74
N ASP A 16 24.52 2.80 -1.98
CA ASP A 16 24.75 3.89 -1.03
C ASP A 16 25.21 3.37 0.34
N LEU A 17 25.35 2.05 0.51
CA LEU A 17 25.92 1.43 1.69
C LEU A 17 27.43 1.39 1.58
N PRO A 18 28.17 2.16 2.42
CA PRO A 18 29.64 2.27 2.31
C PRO A 18 30.37 0.98 2.72
N GLU A 19 29.79 0.23 3.68
CA GLU A 19 30.43 -0.95 4.25
C GLU A 19 30.09 -2.22 3.46
N GLU A 20 31.14 -2.94 3.05
CA GLU A 20 30.98 -4.23 2.36
C GLU A 20 30.29 -5.28 3.24
N ALA A 21 30.58 -5.28 4.54
CA ALA A 21 29.93 -6.17 5.50
C ALA A 21 28.42 -5.95 5.55
N ALA A 22 27.96 -4.69 5.50
CA ALA A 22 26.53 -4.37 5.46
C ALA A 22 25.87 -4.89 4.17
N ARG A 23 26.56 -4.80 3.03
CA ARG A 23 26.08 -5.32 1.75
C ARG A 23 26.04 -6.86 1.72
N ARG A 24 27.00 -7.54 2.33
CA ARG A 24 26.98 -9.01 2.51
C ARG A 24 25.81 -9.43 3.40
N GLY A 25 25.60 -8.77 4.52
CA GLY A 25 24.50 -9.06 5.46
C GLY A 25 23.12 -8.94 4.86
N LEU A 26 22.93 -8.24 3.72
CA LEU A 26 21.65 -8.23 3.00
C LEU A 26 21.31 -9.61 2.43
N TYR A 27 22.29 -10.30 1.89
CA TYR A 27 22.09 -11.63 1.30
C TYR A 27 21.78 -12.69 2.38
N ASP A 28 22.32 -12.54 3.59
CA ASP A 28 22.06 -13.43 4.72
C ASP A 28 20.60 -13.36 5.21
N LEU A 29 19.85 -12.32 4.81
CA LEU A 29 18.42 -12.22 5.09
C LEU A 29 17.56 -13.07 4.13
N ALA A 30 18.16 -13.60 3.07
CA ALA A 30 17.49 -14.49 2.15
C ALA A 30 17.34 -15.90 2.75
N ALA A 31 16.30 -16.59 2.31
CA ALA A 31 16.12 -18.01 2.61
C ALA A 31 15.96 -18.78 1.29
N PRO A 32 16.51 -20.01 1.19
CA PRO A 32 16.31 -20.83 0.02
C PRO A 32 14.83 -21.21 -0.11
N VAL A 33 14.27 -20.96 -1.28
CA VAL A 33 12.86 -21.23 -1.59
C VAL A 33 12.72 -21.92 -2.94
N LYS A 34 11.62 -22.67 -3.12
CA LYS A 34 11.33 -23.36 -4.39
C LYS A 34 10.67 -22.45 -5.43
N GLY A 35 10.14 -21.32 -5.02
CA GLY A 35 9.47 -20.34 -5.89
C GLY A 35 9.03 -19.13 -5.12
N PHE A 36 8.58 -18.11 -5.84
CA PHE A 36 8.12 -16.84 -5.29
C PHE A 36 6.62 -16.65 -5.59
N ASP A 37 5.90 -16.15 -4.60
CA ASP A 37 4.53 -15.70 -4.83
C ASP A 37 4.54 -14.37 -5.59
N VAL A 38 5.50 -13.50 -5.27
CA VAL A 38 5.62 -12.17 -5.88
C VAL A 38 7.08 -11.84 -6.20
N PHE A 39 7.32 -11.41 -7.42
CA PHE A 39 8.56 -10.72 -7.81
C PHE A 39 8.30 -9.21 -7.71
N LEU A 40 9.05 -8.52 -6.85
CA LEU A 40 8.90 -7.08 -6.65
C LEU A 40 9.83 -6.33 -7.60
N SER A 41 9.24 -5.75 -8.64
CA SER A 41 9.95 -4.87 -9.58
C SER A 41 9.76 -3.40 -9.19
N HIS A 42 10.85 -2.67 -9.03
CA HIS A 42 10.83 -1.28 -8.58
C HIS A 42 12.04 -0.49 -9.05
N THR A 43 11.99 0.83 -8.92
CA THR A 43 13.16 1.70 -9.14
C THR A 43 13.66 2.29 -7.83
N TRP A 44 14.99 2.34 -7.64
CA TRP A 44 15.63 3.00 -6.50
C TRP A 44 15.54 4.53 -6.56
N MET A 45 15.15 5.11 -7.70
CA MET A 45 14.93 6.56 -7.83
C MET A 45 13.71 7.08 -7.07
N SER A 46 12.81 6.21 -6.64
CA SER A 46 11.63 6.59 -5.85
C SER A 46 11.89 6.39 -4.35
N PRO A 47 11.35 7.29 -3.48
CA PRO A 47 11.59 7.20 -2.03
C PRO A 47 11.10 5.88 -1.43
N GLY A 48 11.96 5.22 -0.65
CA GLY A 48 11.67 3.93 -0.03
C GLY A 48 10.47 3.95 0.89
N ARG A 49 10.24 5.06 1.63
CA ARG A 49 9.08 5.23 2.53
C ARG A 49 7.72 5.01 1.83
N TYR A 50 7.58 5.41 0.57
CA TYR A 50 6.34 5.21 -0.18
C TYR A 50 6.15 3.76 -0.60
N LYS A 51 7.25 3.05 -0.91
CA LYS A 51 7.23 1.61 -1.20
C LYS A 51 6.85 0.80 0.05
N VAL A 52 7.45 1.14 1.20
CA VAL A 52 7.14 0.50 2.49
C VAL A 52 5.66 0.68 2.83
N LEU A 53 5.15 1.92 2.74
CA LEU A 53 3.76 2.21 3.01
C LEU A 53 2.84 1.43 2.06
N SER A 54 3.16 1.42 0.76
CA SER A 54 2.40 0.67 -0.23
C SER A 54 2.35 -0.83 0.10
N LEU A 55 3.50 -1.43 0.39
CA LEU A 55 3.58 -2.85 0.75
C LEU A 55 2.90 -3.16 2.10
N LEU A 56 3.00 -2.26 3.09
CA LEU A 56 2.31 -2.41 4.39
C LEU A 56 0.79 -2.42 4.19
N PHE A 57 0.24 -1.49 3.43
CA PHE A 57 -1.19 -1.46 3.15
C PHE A 57 -1.65 -2.68 2.36
N GLN A 58 -0.93 -3.05 1.28
CA GLN A 58 -1.27 -4.20 0.45
C GLN A 58 -1.24 -5.53 1.21
N ALA A 59 -0.26 -5.70 2.12
CA ALA A 59 -0.14 -6.91 2.92
C ALA A 59 -0.96 -6.86 4.21
N GLY A 60 -1.12 -5.68 4.82
CA GLY A 60 -1.56 -5.50 6.19
C GLY A 60 -3.00 -5.02 6.39
N TRP A 61 -3.74 -4.69 5.34
CA TRP A 61 -5.09 -4.15 5.50
C TRP A 61 -6.03 -5.08 6.28
N LYS A 62 -5.91 -6.42 6.11
CA LYS A 62 -6.70 -7.41 6.86
C LYS A 62 -6.36 -7.42 8.34
N GLN A 63 -5.06 -7.38 8.66
CA GLN A 63 -4.57 -7.30 10.03
C GLN A 63 -5.00 -5.99 10.70
N ALA A 64 -4.86 -4.87 9.98
CA ALA A 64 -5.31 -3.57 10.45
C ALA A 64 -6.80 -3.58 10.78
N PHE A 65 -7.62 -4.09 9.88
CA PHE A 65 -9.07 -4.17 10.06
C PHE A 65 -9.48 -5.12 11.20
N PHE A 66 -8.80 -6.26 11.33
CA PHE A 66 -9.05 -7.22 12.40
C PHE A 66 -8.69 -6.65 13.77
N VAL A 67 -7.49 -6.08 13.92
CA VAL A 67 -7.07 -5.47 15.20
C VAL A 67 -7.95 -4.26 15.54
N GLN A 68 -8.30 -3.42 14.55
CA GLN A 68 -9.27 -2.35 14.71
C GLN A 68 -10.60 -2.87 15.28
N SER A 69 -11.15 -3.94 14.71
CA SER A 69 -12.41 -4.54 15.16
C SER A 69 -12.33 -5.05 16.60
N LEU A 70 -11.21 -5.69 16.97
CA LEU A 70 -10.99 -6.14 18.36
C LEU A 70 -10.96 -4.96 19.34
N PHE A 71 -10.28 -3.87 18.99
CA PHE A 71 -10.18 -2.68 19.82
C PHE A 71 -11.53 -1.96 19.94
N VAL A 72 -12.32 -1.91 18.87
CA VAL A 72 -13.68 -1.35 18.89
C VAL A 72 -14.59 -2.18 19.79
N VAL A 73 -14.58 -3.51 19.65
CA VAL A 73 -15.36 -4.41 20.51
C VAL A 73 -14.95 -4.26 21.98
N ALA A 74 -13.65 -4.19 22.24
CA ALA A 74 -13.18 -3.92 23.61
C ALA A 74 -13.68 -2.57 24.13
N GLY A 75 -13.65 -1.53 23.30
CA GLY A 75 -14.19 -0.20 23.63
C GLY A 75 -15.67 -0.24 23.98
N ILE A 76 -16.48 -0.95 23.19
CA ILE A 76 -17.92 -1.15 23.47
C ILE A 76 -18.11 -1.83 24.83
N ILE A 77 -17.46 -2.98 25.04
CA ILE A 77 -17.62 -3.77 26.28
C ILE A 77 -17.19 -2.95 27.50
N LEU A 78 -16.01 -2.33 27.45
CA LEU A 78 -15.46 -1.57 28.57
C LEU A 78 -16.29 -0.31 28.87
N SER A 79 -16.92 0.31 27.87
CA SER A 79 -17.84 1.42 28.06
C SER A 79 -19.15 0.95 28.70
N LEU A 80 -19.73 -0.17 28.22
CA LEU A 80 -20.99 -0.73 28.77
C LEU A 80 -20.84 -1.18 30.22
N VAL A 81 -19.70 -1.76 30.61
CA VAL A 81 -19.38 -2.12 32.00
C VAL A 81 -18.89 -0.93 32.83
N ARG A 82 -18.86 0.29 32.25
CA ARG A 82 -18.44 1.53 32.90
C ARG A 82 -17.00 1.53 33.45
N TRP A 83 -16.11 0.73 32.87
CA TRP A 83 -14.68 0.77 33.20
C TRP A 83 -13.97 1.95 32.53
N LEU A 84 -14.46 2.37 31.37
CA LEU A 84 -13.95 3.57 30.70
C LEU A 84 -14.76 4.79 31.15
N PRO A 85 -14.10 5.94 31.45
CA PRO A 85 -14.79 7.14 31.86
C PRO A 85 -15.61 7.74 30.72
N LEU A 86 -16.81 8.20 31.03
CA LEU A 86 -17.73 8.86 30.09
C LEU A 86 -18.03 10.26 30.64
N PRO A 87 -17.08 11.21 30.54
CA PRO A 87 -17.13 12.50 31.24
C PRO A 87 -18.14 13.49 30.66
N PHE A 88 -18.61 13.23 29.45
CA PHE A 88 -19.55 14.12 28.78
C PHE A 88 -20.96 13.54 28.76
N THR A 89 -21.91 14.41 28.49
CA THR A 89 -23.33 14.02 28.30
C THR A 89 -23.84 14.63 27.00
N ILE A 90 -24.59 13.85 26.26
CA ILE A 90 -25.26 14.31 25.04
C ILE A 90 -26.77 14.13 25.18
N PRO A 91 -27.59 15.08 24.69
CA PRO A 91 -29.04 14.89 24.60
C PRO A 91 -29.31 13.93 23.41
N PRO A 92 -30.26 12.99 23.57
CA PRO A 92 -30.74 12.21 22.45
C PRO A 92 -31.49 13.11 21.46
N GLU A 93 -31.32 12.90 20.16
CA GLU A 93 -31.96 13.71 19.11
C GLU A 93 -33.49 13.44 18.99
N PHE A 94 -33.97 12.37 19.62
CA PHE A 94 -35.38 11.97 19.55
C PHE A 94 -36.20 12.69 20.64
N ALA A 95 -37.16 13.50 20.21
CA ALA A 95 -38.01 14.29 21.11
C ALA A 95 -38.65 13.50 22.26
N GLU A 96 -39.04 12.25 22.03
CA GLU A 96 -39.61 11.34 23.05
C GLU A 96 -38.64 10.99 24.18
N TYR A 97 -37.34 11.10 23.94
CA TYR A 97 -36.27 10.77 24.87
C TYR A 97 -35.43 11.97 25.31
N SER A 98 -35.86 13.18 25.00
CA SER A 98 -35.14 14.42 25.31
C SER A 98 -34.82 14.66 26.78
N HIS A 99 -35.53 13.93 27.69
CA HIS A 99 -35.35 13.96 29.13
C HIS A 99 -34.20 13.02 29.62
N LEU A 100 -33.71 12.14 28.76
CA LEU A 100 -32.63 11.22 29.12
C LEU A 100 -31.28 11.91 29.07
N ILE A 101 -30.37 11.51 29.94
CA ILE A 101 -28.98 11.94 29.96
C ILE A 101 -28.15 10.77 29.48
N CYS A 102 -27.55 10.92 28.27
CA CYS A 102 -26.76 9.87 27.69
C CYS A 102 -25.24 10.17 27.92
N PRO A 103 -24.57 9.38 28.77
CA PRO A 103 -23.15 9.55 29.01
C PRO A 103 -22.34 9.25 27.73
N PHE A 104 -21.37 10.07 27.43
CA PHE A 104 -20.66 10.00 26.14
C PHE A 104 -19.16 10.18 26.30
N PHE A 105 -18.41 9.41 25.53
CA PHE A 105 -17.04 9.65 25.06
C PHE A 105 -16.76 8.76 23.84
N PRO A 106 -16.04 9.22 22.81
CA PRO A 106 -15.83 8.48 21.57
C PRO A 106 -14.75 7.39 21.70
N TRP A 107 -14.92 6.45 22.63
CA TRP A 107 -13.96 5.37 22.89
C TRP A 107 -13.80 4.41 21.74
N CYS A 108 -14.89 4.07 21.03
CA CYS A 108 -14.82 3.21 19.86
C CYS A 108 -13.99 3.86 18.75
N LEU A 109 -14.17 5.17 18.53
CA LEU A 109 -13.41 5.93 17.56
C LEU A 109 -11.92 5.97 17.92
N VAL A 110 -11.58 6.29 19.18
CA VAL A 110 -10.20 6.39 19.65
C VAL A 110 -9.50 5.03 19.59
N LEU A 111 -10.12 4.00 20.15
CA LEU A 111 -9.57 2.64 20.17
C LEU A 111 -9.53 2.05 18.75
N GLY A 112 -10.52 2.33 17.92
CA GLY A 112 -10.52 1.93 16.51
C GLY A 112 -9.36 2.54 15.73
N PHE A 113 -9.06 3.82 15.94
CA PHE A 113 -7.88 4.48 15.38
C PHE A 113 -6.58 3.80 15.82
N VAL A 114 -6.40 3.64 17.14
CA VAL A 114 -5.21 2.99 17.72
C VAL A 114 -5.07 1.57 17.21
N GLY A 115 -6.15 0.79 17.20
CA GLY A 115 -6.16 -0.59 16.72
C GLY A 115 -5.80 -0.71 15.24
N SER A 116 -6.32 0.17 14.38
CA SER A 116 -6.00 0.16 12.95
C SER A 116 -4.52 0.46 12.70
N PHE A 117 -3.96 1.44 13.42
CA PHE A 117 -2.56 1.81 13.32
C PHE A 117 -1.63 0.70 13.83
N ILE A 118 -1.94 0.14 15.02
CA ILE A 118 -1.20 -0.99 15.59
C ILE A 118 -1.23 -2.19 14.64
N GLY A 119 -2.41 -2.57 14.12
CA GLY A 119 -2.56 -3.68 13.19
C GLY A 119 -1.74 -3.50 11.92
N LEU A 120 -1.67 -2.28 11.38
CA LEU A 120 -0.87 -1.98 10.20
C LEU A 120 0.64 -2.09 10.50
N VAL A 121 1.12 -1.48 11.59
CA VAL A 121 2.54 -1.45 11.97
C VAL A 121 3.03 -2.84 12.37
N LEU A 122 2.21 -3.60 13.07
CA LEU A 122 2.54 -4.96 13.51
C LEU A 122 2.39 -6.02 12.41
N THR A 123 1.86 -5.69 11.23
CA THR A 123 1.68 -6.62 10.10
C THR A 123 2.90 -7.51 9.84
N PRO A 124 4.17 -7.02 9.84
CA PRO A 124 5.34 -7.86 9.57
C PRO A 124 5.68 -8.85 10.70
N TYR A 125 5.06 -8.71 11.86
CA TYR A 125 5.32 -9.51 13.07
C TYR A 125 4.15 -10.42 13.44
N LEU A 126 2.93 -10.10 12.98
CA LEU A 126 1.74 -10.91 13.20
C LEU A 126 1.68 -12.07 12.22
N PRO A 127 1.11 -13.22 12.62
CA PRO A 127 0.80 -14.29 11.66
C PRO A 127 -0.18 -13.79 10.60
N ALA A 128 -0.09 -14.36 9.40
CA ALA A 128 -1.06 -14.04 8.36
C ALA A 128 -2.45 -14.55 8.75
N LEU A 129 -3.47 -13.68 8.70
CA LEU A 129 -4.86 -14.03 9.04
C LEU A 129 -5.47 -15.05 8.07
N CYS A 130 -4.98 -15.08 6.83
CA CYS A 130 -5.43 -16.03 5.81
C CYS A 130 -4.20 -16.58 5.08
N GLY A 131 -3.83 -17.81 5.37
CA GLY A 131 -2.71 -18.49 4.71
C GLY A 131 -1.34 -18.10 5.27
N GLN A 132 -0.32 -18.20 4.43
CA GLN A 132 1.06 -17.83 4.75
C GLN A 132 1.40 -16.43 4.21
N HIS A 133 2.39 -15.79 4.79
CA HIS A 133 2.93 -14.57 4.20
C HIS A 133 3.52 -14.87 2.82
N PRO A 134 3.28 -14.03 1.81
CA PRO A 134 3.80 -14.26 0.48
C PRO A 134 5.32 -14.25 0.47
N VAL A 135 5.91 -15.21 -0.22
CA VAL A 135 7.35 -15.28 -0.47
C VAL A 135 7.66 -14.33 -1.62
N CYS A 136 8.46 -13.29 -1.33
CA CYS A 136 8.78 -12.27 -2.31
C CYS A 136 10.24 -12.34 -2.75
N PHE A 137 10.48 -12.21 -4.06
CA PHE A 137 11.78 -11.86 -4.58
C PHE A 137 12.01 -10.36 -4.40
N LEU A 138 13.16 -10.00 -3.84
CA LEU A 138 13.63 -8.63 -3.75
C LEU A 138 15.11 -8.60 -4.11
N ASP A 139 15.47 -7.84 -5.15
CA ASP A 139 16.80 -7.77 -5.76
C ASP A 139 17.93 -7.67 -4.75
N VAL A 140 17.85 -6.72 -3.81
CA VAL A 140 18.90 -6.45 -2.80
C VAL A 140 19.16 -7.58 -1.82
N VAL A 141 18.20 -8.48 -1.65
CA VAL A 141 18.29 -9.61 -0.72
C VAL A 141 18.55 -10.91 -1.47
N SER A 142 17.97 -11.04 -2.67
CA SER A 142 18.03 -12.27 -3.46
C SER A 142 19.25 -12.36 -4.36
N ILE A 143 19.92 -11.22 -4.62
CA ILE A 143 21.16 -11.14 -5.40
C ILE A 143 22.27 -10.61 -4.49
N HIS A 144 23.42 -11.28 -4.51
CA HIS A 144 24.56 -10.86 -3.68
C HIS A 144 25.06 -9.46 -4.06
N GLN A 145 25.25 -8.56 -3.07
CA GLN A 145 25.52 -7.14 -3.32
C GLN A 145 26.98 -6.72 -3.11
N ALA A 146 27.86 -7.64 -2.67
CA ALA A 146 29.25 -7.34 -2.38
C ALA A 146 30.23 -8.18 -3.21
N ASP A 147 29.93 -9.45 -3.46
CA ASP A 147 30.74 -10.33 -4.29
C ASP A 147 30.30 -10.22 -5.74
N GLN A 148 31.21 -9.82 -6.62
CA GLN A 148 30.92 -9.54 -8.03
C GLN A 148 30.56 -10.82 -8.78
N GLU A 149 31.25 -11.95 -8.52
CA GLU A 149 30.96 -13.21 -9.22
C GLU A 149 29.57 -13.75 -8.85
N LEU A 150 29.20 -13.69 -7.56
CA LEU A 150 27.88 -14.08 -7.10
C LEU A 150 26.79 -13.12 -7.58
N MET A 151 27.09 -11.84 -7.68
CA MET A 151 26.18 -10.83 -8.22
C MET A 151 25.90 -11.11 -9.70
N GLU A 152 26.92 -11.32 -10.50
CA GLU A 152 26.79 -11.66 -11.92
C GLU A 152 25.99 -12.96 -12.13
N ARG A 153 26.27 -14.01 -11.35
CA ARG A 153 25.48 -15.24 -11.36
C ARG A 153 24.00 -15.00 -11.03
N GLY A 154 23.74 -14.13 -10.06
CA GLY A 154 22.36 -13.71 -9.71
C GLY A 154 21.67 -12.97 -10.85
N ILE A 155 22.38 -12.07 -11.52
CA ILE A 155 21.91 -11.33 -12.70
C ILE A 155 21.60 -12.29 -13.86
N TYR A 156 22.51 -13.20 -14.20
CA TYR A 156 22.29 -14.22 -15.23
C TYR A 156 21.13 -15.17 -14.87
N GLY A 157 20.91 -15.41 -13.56
CA GLY A 157 19.83 -16.24 -13.03
C GLY A 157 18.47 -15.55 -13.01
N LEU A 158 18.36 -14.24 -13.34
CA LEU A 158 17.13 -13.46 -13.19
C LEU A 158 15.94 -14.07 -13.93
N GLY A 159 16.14 -14.59 -15.13
CA GLY A 159 15.11 -15.28 -15.90
C GLY A 159 14.55 -16.51 -15.16
N GLY A 160 15.40 -17.23 -14.41
CA GLY A 160 14.98 -18.34 -13.55
C GLY A 160 14.10 -17.89 -12.40
N PHE A 161 14.46 -16.79 -11.71
CA PHE A 161 13.64 -16.22 -10.63
C PHE A 161 12.28 -15.74 -11.14
N LEU A 162 12.25 -15.09 -12.29
CA LEU A 162 11.01 -14.64 -12.93
C LEU A 162 10.13 -15.82 -13.35
N ARG A 163 10.71 -16.92 -13.85
CA ARG A 163 9.96 -18.12 -14.26
C ARG A 163 9.24 -18.79 -13.10
N VAL A 164 9.85 -18.82 -11.90
CA VAL A 164 9.26 -19.45 -10.71
C VAL A 164 8.42 -18.49 -9.88
N SER A 165 8.20 -17.26 -10.36
CA SER A 165 7.37 -16.23 -9.71
C SER A 165 5.95 -16.28 -10.25
N LYS A 166 4.94 -16.36 -9.36
CA LYS A 166 3.52 -16.38 -9.75
C LYS A 166 3.01 -15.04 -10.23
N GLU A 167 3.53 -13.96 -9.66
CA GLU A 167 3.13 -12.56 -9.94
C GLU A 167 4.36 -11.67 -10.07
N LEU A 168 4.39 -10.82 -11.09
CA LEU A 168 5.29 -9.67 -11.16
C LEU A 168 4.54 -8.45 -10.66
N ARG A 169 4.95 -7.92 -9.52
CA ARG A 169 4.37 -6.70 -8.95
C ARG A 169 5.27 -5.51 -9.19
N VAL A 170 4.78 -4.59 -10.00
CA VAL A 170 5.46 -3.35 -10.33
C VAL A 170 5.07 -2.28 -9.33
N LEU A 171 6.00 -1.85 -8.48
CA LEU A 171 5.83 -0.67 -7.63
C LEU A 171 6.09 0.58 -8.48
N TRP A 172 5.04 1.00 -9.18
CA TRP A 172 5.16 2.02 -10.21
C TRP A 172 5.34 3.43 -9.66
N SER A 173 6.27 4.14 -10.26
CA SER A 173 6.50 5.58 -10.08
C SER A 173 6.95 6.18 -11.41
N ALA A 174 6.87 7.51 -11.58
CA ALA A 174 7.19 8.17 -12.84
C ALA A 174 8.53 7.73 -13.50
N PRO A 175 9.66 7.56 -12.75
CA PRO A 175 10.94 7.16 -13.36
C PRO A 175 11.05 5.65 -13.68
N TYR A 176 10.00 4.83 -13.48
CA TYR A 176 10.09 3.38 -13.63
C TYR A 176 10.48 2.96 -15.06
N LEU A 177 9.76 3.46 -16.07
CA LEU A 177 10.01 3.08 -17.48
C LEU A 177 11.26 3.75 -18.08
N SER A 178 11.83 4.75 -17.42
CA SER A 178 13.12 5.31 -17.83
C SER A 178 14.30 4.45 -17.43
N ARG A 179 14.10 3.38 -16.64
CA ARG A 179 15.15 2.47 -16.17
C ARG A 179 15.17 1.22 -17.01
N LEU A 180 16.32 0.94 -17.63
CA LEU A 180 16.49 -0.21 -18.51
C LEU A 180 16.21 -1.54 -17.79
N TRP A 181 16.67 -1.70 -16.53
CA TRP A 181 16.40 -2.86 -15.70
C TRP A 181 14.91 -3.10 -15.49
N CYS A 182 14.13 -2.08 -15.18
CA CYS A 182 12.70 -2.21 -14.91
C CYS A 182 11.92 -2.67 -16.16
N VAL A 183 12.32 -2.15 -17.32
CA VAL A 183 11.70 -2.56 -18.59
C VAL A 183 12.12 -3.98 -18.96
N PHE A 184 13.40 -4.32 -18.73
CA PHE A 184 13.90 -5.67 -18.92
C PHE A 184 13.19 -6.71 -18.06
N GLU A 185 12.94 -6.43 -16.77
CA GLU A 185 12.20 -7.32 -15.87
C GLU A 185 10.78 -7.60 -16.37
N LEU A 186 10.07 -6.56 -16.88
CA LEU A 186 8.76 -6.72 -17.50
C LEU A 186 8.80 -7.67 -18.70
N ALA A 187 9.74 -7.43 -19.60
CA ALA A 187 9.90 -8.21 -20.82
C ALA A 187 10.34 -9.65 -20.53
N ALA A 188 11.36 -9.79 -19.65
CA ALA A 188 11.87 -11.09 -19.23
C ALA A 188 10.80 -11.94 -18.52
N TYR A 189 9.94 -11.30 -17.69
CA TYR A 189 8.84 -12.01 -17.05
C TYR A 189 7.87 -12.60 -18.06
N ARG A 190 7.52 -11.84 -19.11
CA ARG A 190 6.61 -12.35 -20.15
C ARG A 190 7.22 -13.49 -20.96
N MET A 191 8.52 -13.41 -21.23
CA MET A 191 9.21 -14.51 -21.91
C MET A 191 9.34 -15.75 -21.03
N ALA A 192 9.67 -15.58 -19.75
CA ALA A 192 9.89 -16.68 -18.82
C ALA A 192 8.57 -17.31 -18.28
N ASN A 193 7.52 -16.50 -18.12
CA ASN A 193 6.20 -16.88 -17.59
C ASN A 193 5.07 -16.21 -18.37
N PRO A 194 4.69 -16.72 -19.56
CA PRO A 194 3.67 -16.11 -20.43
C PRO A 194 2.28 -16.01 -19.79
N SER A 195 1.92 -16.92 -18.89
CA SER A 195 0.64 -16.96 -18.16
C SER A 195 0.68 -16.23 -16.81
N GLY A 196 1.85 -15.78 -16.38
CA GLY A 196 2.05 -15.10 -15.09
C GLY A 196 1.28 -13.80 -15.01
N ARG A 197 0.92 -13.41 -13.80
CA ARG A 197 0.16 -12.18 -13.56
C ARG A 197 1.09 -10.98 -13.42
N ILE A 198 0.79 -9.88 -14.14
CA ILE A 198 1.45 -8.59 -13.92
C ILE A 198 0.48 -7.65 -13.20
N VAL A 199 0.92 -7.09 -12.07
CA VAL A 199 0.15 -6.12 -11.27
C VAL A 199 0.94 -4.83 -11.18
N VAL A 200 0.34 -3.74 -11.65
CA VAL A 200 0.93 -2.40 -11.52
C VAL A 200 0.31 -1.70 -10.31
N SER A 201 1.15 -1.37 -9.33
CA SER A 201 0.77 -0.73 -8.08
C SER A 201 1.44 0.65 -7.99
N PRO A 202 0.71 1.76 -8.30
CA PRO A 202 1.26 3.10 -8.15
C PRO A 202 1.47 3.43 -6.67
N ILE A 203 2.71 3.70 -6.26
CA ILE A 203 3.12 3.87 -4.84
C ILE A 203 2.51 5.08 -4.12
N PHE A 204 1.83 5.97 -4.82
CA PHE A 204 1.16 7.13 -4.20
C PHE A 204 -0.27 6.82 -3.74
N VAL A 205 -0.87 5.72 -4.18
CA VAL A 205 -2.27 5.35 -3.87
C VAL A 205 -2.44 5.14 -2.38
N GLU A 206 -1.53 4.42 -1.76
CA GLU A 206 -1.57 4.11 -0.34
C GLU A 206 -1.27 5.34 0.54
N VAL A 207 -0.42 6.25 0.05
CA VAL A 207 -0.20 7.55 0.71
C VAL A 207 -1.51 8.35 0.73
N GLY A 208 -2.20 8.43 -0.40
CA GLY A 208 -3.48 9.11 -0.48
C GLY A 208 -4.56 8.43 0.37
N ALA A 209 -4.59 7.09 0.39
CA ALA A 209 -5.50 6.33 1.25
C ALA A 209 -5.25 6.64 2.75
N LEU A 210 -3.98 6.63 3.19
CA LEU A 210 -3.62 6.99 4.56
C LEU A 210 -4.09 8.40 4.92
N VAL A 211 -3.79 9.38 4.07
CA VAL A 211 -4.21 10.78 4.29
C VAL A 211 -5.73 10.87 4.38
N THR A 212 -6.47 10.19 3.49
CA THR A 212 -7.94 10.19 3.53
C THR A 212 -8.46 9.55 4.81
N ILE A 213 -7.91 8.42 5.26
CA ILE A 213 -8.28 7.75 6.52
C ILE A 213 -8.05 8.70 7.71
N LEU A 214 -6.88 9.33 7.81
CA LEU A 214 -6.55 10.26 8.90
C LEU A 214 -7.52 11.45 8.94
N PHE A 215 -7.84 12.03 7.78
CA PHE A 215 -8.82 13.11 7.71
C PHE A 215 -10.24 12.67 8.08
N THR A 216 -10.63 11.43 7.72
CA THR A 216 -11.94 10.89 8.10
C THR A 216 -12.03 10.70 9.63
N TYR A 217 -10.97 10.21 10.28
CA TYR A 217 -10.90 10.15 11.74
C TYR A 217 -10.96 11.55 12.38
N PHE A 218 -10.23 12.51 11.81
CA PHE A 218 -10.27 13.90 12.27
C PHE A 218 -11.67 14.50 12.19
N VAL A 219 -12.39 14.31 11.08
CA VAL A 219 -13.77 14.78 10.91
C VAL A 219 -14.71 14.10 11.91
N ALA A 220 -14.58 12.78 12.11
CA ALA A 220 -15.39 12.06 13.09
C ALA A 220 -15.15 12.54 14.52
N ALA A 221 -13.89 12.82 14.87
CA ALA A 221 -13.54 13.40 16.18
C ALA A 221 -14.10 14.83 16.35
N LEU A 222 -13.99 15.64 15.29
CA LEU A 222 -14.57 16.99 15.27
C LEU A 222 -16.10 16.95 15.45
N PHE A 223 -16.77 16.03 14.76
CA PHE A 223 -18.21 15.82 14.91
C PHE A 223 -18.57 15.44 16.36
N SER A 224 -17.85 14.51 16.97
CA SER A 224 -18.03 14.14 18.38
C SER A 224 -17.83 15.33 19.33
N LEU A 225 -16.84 16.18 19.06
CA LEU A 225 -16.57 17.38 19.84
C LEU A 225 -17.71 18.42 19.73
N VAL A 226 -18.25 18.64 18.54
CA VAL A 226 -19.40 19.53 18.30
C VAL A 226 -20.61 19.09 19.08
N PHE A 227 -20.87 17.77 19.13
CA PHE A 227 -21.94 17.18 19.94
C PHE A 227 -21.76 17.46 21.43
N VAL A 228 -20.54 17.23 21.95
CA VAL A 228 -20.21 17.44 23.36
C VAL A 228 -20.32 18.91 23.77
N LEU A 229 -19.90 19.83 22.90
CA LEU A 229 -19.94 21.27 23.17
C LEU A 229 -21.34 21.90 22.95
N ASN A 230 -22.30 21.12 22.50
CA ASN A 230 -23.67 21.56 22.18
C ASN A 230 -23.72 22.74 21.16
N TRP A 231 -22.74 22.79 20.25
CA TRP A 231 -22.68 23.75 19.17
C TRP A 231 -23.51 23.31 17.97
N GLN A 232 -24.80 23.04 18.20
CA GLN A 232 -25.60 22.26 17.23
C GLN A 232 -25.80 23.00 15.90
N GLU A 233 -26.06 24.29 15.87
CA GLU A 233 -26.34 24.98 14.61
C GLU A 233 -25.05 25.30 13.82
N VAL A 234 -24.16 26.10 14.37
CA VAL A 234 -22.93 26.55 13.68
C VAL A 234 -21.92 25.41 13.57
N GLY A 235 -21.79 24.59 14.62
CA GLY A 235 -20.84 23.49 14.66
C GLY A 235 -21.19 22.37 13.67
N GLN A 236 -22.47 22.05 13.50
CA GLN A 236 -22.91 21.08 12.49
C GLN A 236 -22.59 21.54 11.08
N VAL A 237 -22.92 22.78 10.72
CA VAL A 237 -22.59 23.34 9.41
C VAL A 237 -21.07 23.29 9.14
N MET A 238 -20.26 23.70 10.13
CA MET A 238 -18.81 23.61 10.05
C MET A 238 -18.33 22.18 9.85
N THR A 239 -18.90 21.20 10.56
CA THR A 239 -18.54 19.79 10.42
C THR A 239 -18.87 19.26 9.03
N TYR A 240 -20.03 19.60 8.47
CA TYR A 240 -20.41 19.22 7.12
C TYR A 240 -19.45 19.81 6.08
N VAL A 241 -19.05 21.07 6.23
CA VAL A 241 -18.06 21.72 5.34
C VAL A 241 -16.70 20.99 5.44
N VAL A 242 -16.24 20.67 6.66
CA VAL A 242 -14.99 19.95 6.86
C VAL A 242 -15.08 18.51 6.36
N ALA A 243 -16.25 17.87 6.46
CA ALA A 243 -16.49 16.52 5.93
C ALA A 243 -16.37 16.42 4.40
N LEU A 244 -16.48 17.54 3.67
CA LEU A 244 -16.18 17.56 2.24
C LEU A 244 -14.69 17.31 1.95
N VAL A 245 -13.79 17.58 2.91
CA VAL A 245 -12.33 17.42 2.70
C VAL A 245 -11.94 15.97 2.41
N PRO A 246 -12.32 14.94 3.19
CA PRO A 246 -12.06 13.55 2.84
C PRO A 246 -12.63 13.16 1.48
N LEU A 247 -13.82 13.63 1.14
CA LEU A 247 -14.44 13.38 -0.16
C LEU A 247 -13.61 13.99 -1.31
N LEU A 248 -13.19 15.25 -1.17
CA LEU A 248 -12.36 15.94 -2.15
C LEU A 248 -10.98 15.28 -2.29
N LEU A 249 -10.38 14.86 -1.16
CA LEU A 249 -9.13 14.09 -1.15
C LEU A 249 -9.29 12.77 -1.88
N PHE A 250 -10.38 12.04 -1.63
CA PHE A 250 -10.70 10.80 -2.32
C PHE A 250 -10.88 11.01 -3.83
N LEU A 251 -11.65 12.01 -4.24
CA LEU A 251 -11.84 12.35 -5.65
C LEU A 251 -10.52 12.76 -6.31
N HIS A 252 -9.69 13.54 -5.61
CA HIS A 252 -8.36 13.89 -6.07
C HIS A 252 -7.48 12.66 -6.25
N LEU A 253 -7.52 11.72 -5.30
CA LEU A 253 -6.78 10.46 -5.37
C LEU A 253 -7.23 9.62 -6.57
N MET A 254 -8.55 9.53 -6.81
CA MET A 254 -9.12 8.87 -7.97
C MET A 254 -8.63 9.49 -9.28
N ARG A 255 -8.73 10.82 -9.40
CA ARG A 255 -8.21 11.56 -10.55
C ARG A 255 -6.73 11.28 -10.77
N ARG A 256 -5.92 11.36 -9.71
CA ARG A 256 -4.47 11.13 -9.79
C ARG A 256 -4.15 9.69 -10.21
N ASN A 257 -4.90 8.71 -9.73
CA ASN A 257 -4.76 7.31 -10.15
C ASN A 257 -5.05 7.14 -11.66
N LEU A 258 -6.13 7.74 -12.16
CA LEU A 258 -6.45 7.74 -13.59
C LEU A 258 -5.37 8.43 -14.44
N MET A 259 -4.91 9.61 -14.02
CA MET A 259 -3.85 10.35 -14.69
C MET A 259 -2.53 9.55 -14.73
N SER A 260 -2.21 8.84 -13.66
CA SER A 260 -1.01 8.00 -13.60
C SER A 260 -1.10 6.80 -14.55
N LYS A 261 -2.27 6.20 -14.70
CA LYS A 261 -2.52 5.15 -15.69
C LYS A 261 -2.35 5.68 -17.12
N HIS A 262 -2.91 6.83 -17.40
CA HIS A 262 -2.73 7.49 -18.71
C HIS A 262 -1.26 7.81 -18.98
N ARG A 263 -0.54 8.31 -17.97
CA ARG A 263 0.89 8.58 -18.10
C ARG A 263 1.68 7.31 -18.39
N LEU A 264 1.47 6.24 -17.63
CA LEU A 264 2.10 4.94 -17.88
C LEU A 264 1.88 4.48 -19.33
N LEU A 265 0.64 4.55 -19.81
CA LEU A 265 0.30 4.11 -21.17
C LEU A 265 0.89 5.02 -22.25
N SER A 266 1.03 6.32 -21.99
CA SER A 266 1.71 7.24 -22.91
C SER A 266 3.22 7.04 -22.93
N GLU A 267 3.83 6.79 -21.76
CA GLU A 267 5.25 6.46 -21.67
C GLU A 267 5.58 5.15 -22.40
N LEU A 268 4.72 4.12 -22.28
CA LEU A 268 4.86 2.88 -23.07
C LEU A 268 4.72 3.12 -24.56
N ARG A 269 3.78 3.99 -24.99
CA ARG A 269 3.60 4.34 -26.41
C ARG A 269 4.82 5.03 -27.00
N LEU A 270 5.49 5.85 -26.22
CA LEU A 270 6.67 6.65 -26.62
C LEU A 270 7.99 5.98 -26.22
N PHE A 271 7.92 4.75 -25.71
CA PHE A 271 9.10 4.05 -25.22
C PHE A 271 10.18 3.93 -26.29
N ASP A 272 11.42 4.19 -25.91
CA ASP A 272 12.60 4.07 -26.73
C ASP A 272 13.70 3.39 -25.93
N LEU A 273 14.13 2.21 -26.38
CA LEU A 273 15.12 1.40 -25.67
C LEU A 273 16.46 2.13 -25.50
N GLU A 274 16.88 2.89 -26.51
CA GLU A 274 18.17 3.58 -26.48
C GLU A 274 18.19 4.74 -25.48
N LYS A 275 17.03 5.31 -25.16
CA LYS A 275 16.90 6.38 -24.16
C LYS A 275 16.77 5.86 -22.74
N ALA A 276 16.59 4.55 -22.55
CA ALA A 276 16.46 3.96 -21.22
C ALA A 276 17.80 4.04 -20.46
N TYR A 277 17.76 4.62 -19.26
CA TYR A 277 18.94 4.79 -18.43
C TYR A 277 19.41 3.45 -17.86
N CYS A 278 20.69 3.16 -18.03
CA CYS A 278 21.41 2.09 -17.34
C CYS A 278 22.61 2.68 -16.60
N ARG A 279 22.94 2.12 -15.45
CA ARG A 279 24.02 2.65 -14.61
C ARG A 279 25.39 2.24 -15.12
N THR A 280 25.53 0.98 -15.53
CA THR A 280 26.79 0.39 -15.99
C THR A 280 26.68 -0.01 -17.47
N ASP A 281 27.77 0.05 -18.19
CA ASP A 281 27.81 -0.41 -19.57
C ASP A 281 27.69 -1.94 -19.64
N PHE A 282 28.24 -2.66 -18.67
CA PHE A 282 28.04 -4.11 -18.52
C PHE A 282 26.57 -4.52 -18.50
N ASP A 283 25.78 -3.91 -17.62
CA ASP A 283 24.34 -4.20 -17.52
C ASP A 283 23.63 -3.85 -18.83
N ARG A 284 24.00 -2.73 -19.46
CA ARG A 284 23.43 -2.30 -20.73
C ARG A 284 23.69 -3.34 -21.82
N GLU A 285 24.92 -3.79 -21.95
CA GLU A 285 25.30 -4.80 -22.96
C GLU A 285 24.62 -6.14 -22.69
N PHE A 286 24.57 -6.57 -21.44
CA PHE A 286 23.88 -7.78 -21.03
C PHE A 286 22.40 -7.74 -21.42
N ILE A 287 21.69 -6.67 -21.03
CA ILE A 287 20.27 -6.52 -21.31
C ILE A 287 20.00 -6.42 -22.82
N HIS A 288 20.82 -5.66 -23.55
CA HIS A 288 20.66 -5.55 -25.00
C HIS A 288 20.88 -6.90 -25.71
N ARG A 289 21.86 -7.69 -25.27
CA ARG A 289 22.08 -9.06 -25.82
C ARG A 289 20.87 -9.97 -25.54
N ALA A 290 20.39 -9.99 -24.32
CA ALA A 290 19.22 -10.78 -23.95
C ALA A 290 17.96 -10.36 -24.74
N ILE A 291 17.75 -9.05 -24.93
CA ILE A 291 16.64 -8.51 -25.74
C ILE A 291 16.75 -8.97 -27.19
N ILE A 292 17.94 -8.89 -27.79
CA ILE A 292 18.17 -9.35 -29.18
C ILE A 292 17.92 -10.85 -29.29
N GLU A 293 18.40 -11.63 -28.33
CA GLU A 293 18.21 -13.08 -28.31
C GLU A 293 16.72 -13.48 -28.22
N TRP A 294 15.94 -12.77 -27.40
CA TRP A 294 14.54 -13.12 -27.16
C TRP A 294 13.56 -12.54 -28.18
N TYR A 295 13.84 -11.34 -28.69
CA TYR A 295 12.94 -10.59 -29.57
C TYR A 295 13.46 -10.45 -31.00
N GLY A 296 14.68 -10.93 -31.29
CA GLY A 296 15.33 -10.89 -32.61
C GLY A 296 16.04 -9.55 -32.90
N SER A 297 15.52 -8.42 -32.42
CA SER A 297 16.17 -7.11 -32.55
C SER A 297 15.71 -6.13 -31.47
N LYS A 298 16.41 -5.01 -31.32
CA LYS A 298 16.05 -3.90 -30.42
C LYS A 298 14.76 -3.20 -30.87
N GLU A 299 14.58 -3.10 -32.18
CA GLU A 299 13.40 -2.50 -32.81
C GLU A 299 12.16 -3.37 -32.58
N ALA A 300 12.29 -4.69 -32.73
CA ALA A 300 11.20 -5.65 -32.47
C ALA A 300 10.79 -5.58 -30.99
N PHE A 301 11.74 -5.50 -30.06
CA PHE A 301 11.45 -5.28 -28.64
C PHE A 301 10.74 -3.96 -28.37
N THR A 302 11.22 -2.87 -28.96
CA THR A 302 10.59 -1.54 -28.83
C THR A 302 9.13 -1.58 -29.32
N GLN A 303 8.86 -2.25 -30.45
CA GLN A 303 7.52 -2.45 -30.96
C GLN A 303 6.67 -3.32 -30.04
N TYR A 304 7.23 -4.37 -29.46
CA TYR A 304 6.55 -5.20 -28.47
C TYR A 304 6.11 -4.38 -27.26
N VAL A 305 7.00 -3.55 -26.71
CA VAL A 305 6.67 -2.67 -25.56
C VAL A 305 5.57 -1.67 -25.92
N ARG A 306 5.64 -1.05 -27.10
CA ARG A 306 4.69 -0.04 -27.59
C ARG A 306 3.30 -0.63 -27.92
N GLY A 307 3.24 -1.88 -28.32
CA GLY A 307 2.05 -2.60 -28.76
C GLY A 307 1.57 -3.65 -27.74
N PRO A 308 1.95 -4.93 -27.87
CA PRO A 308 1.41 -6.04 -27.08
C PRO A 308 1.50 -5.84 -25.57
N LEU A 309 2.66 -5.45 -25.05
CA LEU A 309 2.85 -5.22 -23.61
C LEU A 309 1.97 -4.07 -23.10
N ARG A 310 1.89 -2.97 -23.86
CA ARG A 310 1.00 -1.85 -23.53
C ARG A 310 -0.47 -2.28 -23.48
N GLU A 311 -0.95 -3.07 -24.44
CA GLU A 311 -2.33 -3.57 -24.46
C GLU A 311 -2.61 -4.50 -23.30
N GLU A 312 -1.66 -5.34 -22.94
CA GLU A 312 -1.75 -6.21 -21.78
C GLU A 312 -1.88 -5.41 -20.49
N LEU A 313 -0.97 -4.45 -20.28
CA LEU A 313 -1.01 -3.60 -19.10
C LEU A 313 -2.28 -2.75 -19.03
N MET A 314 -2.86 -2.38 -20.17
CA MET A 314 -4.20 -1.76 -20.23
C MET A 314 -5.28 -2.69 -19.70
N ARG A 315 -5.27 -3.97 -20.08
CA ARG A 315 -6.27 -4.96 -19.63
C ARG A 315 -6.12 -5.27 -18.15
N CYS A 316 -4.89 -5.50 -17.69
CA CYS A 316 -4.59 -5.80 -16.28
C CYS A 316 -4.90 -4.60 -15.36
N ASN A 317 -4.82 -3.38 -15.87
CA ASN A 317 -4.95 -2.14 -15.09
C ASN A 317 -6.36 -1.53 -15.15
N ARG A 318 -7.38 -2.29 -15.57
CA ARG A 318 -8.80 -1.88 -15.58
C ARG A 318 -9.40 -1.79 -14.17
N SER A 319 -8.71 -2.31 -13.15
CA SER A 319 -9.25 -2.32 -11.79
C SER A 319 -9.53 -0.92 -11.28
N ALA A 320 -10.71 -0.77 -10.68
CA ALA A 320 -11.09 0.37 -9.87
C ALA A 320 -10.10 0.58 -8.70
N PHE A 321 -10.28 1.65 -7.95
CA PHE A 321 -9.57 1.88 -6.69
C PHE A 321 -9.72 0.65 -5.77
N PRO A 322 -8.68 0.23 -5.04
CA PRO A 322 -8.73 -0.98 -4.23
C PRO A 322 -9.85 -0.93 -3.19
N LEU A 323 -10.81 -1.85 -3.30
CA LEU A 323 -11.93 -2.00 -2.35
C LEU A 323 -11.48 -2.03 -0.88
N PRO A 324 -10.35 -2.67 -0.49
CA PRO A 324 -9.85 -2.63 0.88
C PRO A 324 -9.72 -1.22 1.46
N TYR A 325 -9.25 -0.26 0.68
CA TYR A 325 -9.04 1.10 1.16
C TYR A 325 -10.36 1.86 1.30
N LEU A 326 -11.35 1.56 0.45
CA LEU A 326 -12.71 2.07 0.64
C LEU A 326 -13.32 1.56 1.93
N LEU A 327 -13.16 0.26 2.23
CA LEU A 327 -13.65 -0.33 3.47
C LEU A 327 -12.98 0.30 4.70
N MET A 328 -11.67 0.56 4.66
CA MET A 328 -10.97 1.22 5.76
C MET A 328 -11.46 2.66 6.00
N VAL A 329 -11.75 3.41 4.94
CA VAL A 329 -12.30 4.78 5.05
C VAL A 329 -13.73 4.75 5.57
N SER A 330 -14.60 3.89 5.03
CA SER A 330 -16.01 3.81 5.41
C SER A 330 -16.24 3.20 6.80
N ALA A 331 -15.29 2.43 7.32
CA ALA A 331 -15.37 1.92 8.69
C ALA A 331 -15.38 3.04 9.75
N VAL A 332 -14.73 4.17 9.48
CA VAL A 332 -14.58 5.25 10.47
C VAL A 332 -15.91 5.88 10.88
N PRO A 333 -16.78 6.37 9.95
CA PRO A 333 -18.10 6.87 10.34
C PRO A 333 -18.98 5.80 10.96
N PHE A 334 -18.87 4.55 10.55
CA PHE A 334 -19.58 3.44 11.18
C PHE A 334 -19.13 3.26 12.65
N ILE A 335 -17.82 3.30 12.93
CA ILE A 335 -17.30 3.21 14.30
C ILE A 335 -17.76 4.39 15.15
N ALA A 336 -17.77 5.60 14.59
CA ALA A 336 -18.31 6.78 15.30
C ALA A 336 -19.78 6.62 15.66
N SER A 337 -20.60 5.99 14.80
CA SER A 337 -21.99 5.68 15.08
C SER A 337 -22.15 4.68 16.22
N LEU A 338 -21.21 3.74 16.41
CA LEU A 338 -21.23 2.81 17.55
C LEU A 338 -21.06 3.53 18.89
N ASP A 339 -20.27 4.61 18.96
CA ASP A 339 -20.15 5.42 20.18
C ASP A 339 -21.50 6.04 20.56
N SER A 340 -22.26 6.53 19.58
CA SER A 340 -23.61 7.05 19.82
C SER A 340 -24.56 5.95 20.31
N LEU A 341 -24.51 4.74 19.71
CA LEU A 341 -25.32 3.60 20.13
C LEU A 341 -25.00 3.16 21.58
N VAL A 342 -23.71 3.11 21.94
CA VAL A 342 -23.28 2.81 23.31
C VAL A 342 -23.82 3.85 24.29
N SER A 343 -23.72 5.14 23.96
CA SER A 343 -24.18 6.25 24.77
C SER A 343 -25.72 6.14 25.04
N VAL A 344 -26.50 5.93 23.98
CA VAL A 344 -27.96 5.78 24.05
C VAL A 344 -28.34 4.56 24.89
N SER A 345 -27.66 3.42 24.71
CA SER A 345 -27.90 2.22 25.51
C SER A 345 -27.64 2.44 26.99
N LEU A 346 -26.64 3.23 27.35
CA LEU A 346 -26.30 3.59 28.73
C LEU A 346 -27.24 4.63 29.31
N GLY A 347 -27.88 5.47 28.48
CA GLY A 347 -28.93 6.40 28.86
C GLY A 347 -30.28 5.76 29.17
N GLY A 348 -30.43 4.44 28.92
CA GLY A 348 -31.66 3.69 29.24
C GLY A 348 -32.69 3.64 28.12
N MET A 349 -32.34 4.09 26.91
CA MET A 349 -33.19 3.82 25.72
C MET A 349 -33.10 2.32 25.39
N LYS A 350 -34.26 1.69 25.37
CA LYS A 350 -34.39 0.28 24.99
C LYS A 350 -34.99 0.13 23.60
#